data_42392d55159983aa8440daf9e938c57e
#
_entry.id   42392d55159983aa8440daf9e938c57e
#
_cell.length_a   1.000
_cell.length_b   1.000
_cell.length_c   1.000
_cell.angle_alpha   90.00
_cell.angle_beta   90.00
_cell.angle_gamma   90.00
#
_symmetry.space_group_name_H-M   'P 1'
#
loop_
_entity.id
_entity.type
_entity.pdbx_description
1 polymer ?
#
loop_
_entity_poly.entity_id
_entity_poly.type
_entity_poly.pdbx_seq_one_letter_code
_entity_poly.pdbx_strand_id
1 'polypeptide(L)'
;MSARHRLESLNEELRGEISERKHAEESIRRLLEEAQAREHELRAKQAQLVQVAKLASIGELASSVAHELNNPLNNVGLLVGNVLDQAQNHPIDPPSMRKHLTAALEQVNKAAAIIGHLRTFARTASTPPEPVDVHRVIRSAISLVEAQLRHHNVELVLDLSPNDPVVIGNAIKLEQVFINLLMNAHDAVERVVDKRIAITSTVRMSHVELSVRDTGVGIPPEHHACIFDPFFTTKEVGKGTGLGLSISYGIIQEHGGTIVVESEPGRGATFIVTLPVPHIAKS
;
A
#
# COMPACT_ATOMS: atom_id res chain seq x y z
N MET A 1 -35.73 -69.73 -15.78
CA MET A 1 -35.53 -68.43 -16.46
C MET A 1 -34.29 -68.50 -17.30
N SER A 2 -34.38 -68.30 -18.61
CA SER A 2 -33.29 -68.42 -19.55
C SER A 2 -32.26 -67.29 -19.33
N ALA A 3 -30.98 -67.58 -19.50
CA ALA A 3 -29.87 -66.64 -19.42
C ALA A 3 -30.10 -65.38 -20.27
N ARG A 4 -30.80 -65.55 -21.37
CA ARG A 4 -31.17 -64.47 -22.29
C ARG A 4 -32.10 -63.44 -21.64
N HIS A 5 -33.10 -63.90 -20.88
CA HIS A 5 -34.05 -63.01 -20.17
C HIS A 5 -33.35 -62.18 -19.07
N ARG A 6 -32.37 -62.72 -18.40
CA ARG A 6 -31.53 -62.00 -17.40
C ARG A 6 -30.66 -60.93 -18.09
N LEU A 7 -30.10 -61.22 -19.24
CA LEU A 7 -29.31 -60.29 -20.02
C LEU A 7 -30.14 -59.11 -20.55
N GLU A 8 -31.35 -59.35 -21.01
CA GLU A 8 -32.27 -58.32 -21.47
C GLU A 8 -32.68 -57.38 -20.30
N SER A 9 -33.07 -57.93 -19.15
CA SER A 9 -33.43 -57.16 -17.97
C SER A 9 -32.26 -56.28 -17.47
N LEU A 10 -31.04 -56.84 -17.42
CA LEU A 10 -29.85 -56.10 -17.00
C LEU A 10 -29.48 -54.96 -17.98
N ASN A 11 -29.74 -55.20 -19.31
CA ASN A 11 -29.47 -54.20 -20.34
C ASN A 11 -30.48 -53.03 -20.29
N GLU A 12 -31.76 -53.28 -19.91
CA GLU A 12 -32.77 -52.25 -19.67
C GLU A 12 -32.42 -51.45 -18.43
N GLU A 13 -32.00 -52.10 -17.35
CA GLU A 13 -31.60 -51.42 -16.10
C GLU A 13 -30.36 -50.52 -16.32
N LEU A 14 -29.32 -51.01 -16.99
CA LEU A 14 -28.16 -50.25 -17.37
C LEU A 14 -28.48 -49.07 -18.29
N ARG A 15 -29.40 -49.22 -19.23
CA ARG A 15 -29.85 -48.10 -20.08
C ARG A 15 -30.58 -47.01 -19.28
N GLY A 16 -31.41 -47.42 -18.31
CA GLY A 16 -32.06 -46.51 -17.38
C GLY A 16 -31.03 -45.72 -16.57
N GLU A 17 -30.08 -46.40 -15.97
CA GLU A 17 -29.02 -45.79 -15.16
C GLU A 17 -28.11 -44.82 -15.97
N ILE A 18 -27.77 -45.21 -17.22
CA ILE A 18 -27.03 -44.34 -18.14
C ILE A 18 -27.82 -43.08 -18.50
N SER A 19 -29.16 -43.20 -18.70
CA SER A 19 -30.02 -42.07 -19.01
C SER A 19 -30.11 -41.10 -17.82
N GLU A 20 -30.35 -41.62 -16.61
CA GLU A 20 -30.38 -40.82 -15.37
C GLU A 20 -29.06 -40.11 -15.13
N ARG A 21 -27.94 -40.79 -15.31
CA ARG A 21 -26.61 -40.21 -15.16
C ARG A 21 -26.35 -39.08 -16.15
N LYS A 22 -26.75 -39.24 -17.43
CA LYS A 22 -26.62 -38.17 -18.43
C LYS A 22 -27.46 -36.94 -18.05
N HIS A 23 -28.69 -37.13 -17.59
CA HIS A 23 -29.50 -36.01 -17.13
C HIS A 23 -28.94 -35.31 -15.91
N ALA A 24 -28.36 -36.06 -14.97
CA ALA A 24 -27.66 -35.50 -13.81
C ALA A 24 -26.41 -34.71 -14.25
N GLU A 25 -25.59 -35.26 -15.16
CA GLU A 25 -24.40 -34.59 -15.70
C GLU A 25 -24.77 -33.29 -16.44
N GLU A 26 -25.81 -33.26 -17.23
CA GLU A 26 -26.33 -32.05 -17.91
C GLU A 26 -26.80 -30.99 -16.90
N SER A 27 -27.51 -31.42 -15.85
CA SER A 27 -27.97 -30.54 -14.80
C SER A 27 -26.82 -29.92 -14.01
N ILE A 28 -25.81 -30.73 -13.65
CA ILE A 28 -24.61 -30.26 -12.97
C ILE A 28 -23.85 -29.25 -13.84
N ARG A 29 -23.69 -29.53 -15.13
CA ARG A 29 -23.03 -28.64 -16.07
C ARG A 29 -23.74 -27.28 -16.14
N ARG A 30 -25.06 -27.30 -16.25
CA ARG A 30 -25.87 -26.07 -16.28
C ARG A 30 -25.73 -25.26 -14.99
N LEU A 31 -25.80 -25.93 -13.83
CA LEU A 31 -25.63 -25.26 -12.54
C LEU A 31 -24.22 -24.67 -12.37
N LEU A 32 -23.20 -25.33 -12.89
CA LEU A 32 -21.83 -24.83 -12.90
C LEU A 32 -21.68 -23.57 -13.77
N GLU A 33 -22.26 -23.57 -14.97
CA GLU A 33 -22.27 -22.41 -15.87
C GLU A 33 -23.02 -21.22 -15.23
N GLU A 34 -24.17 -21.47 -14.59
CA GLU A 34 -24.92 -20.44 -13.86
C GLU A 34 -24.15 -19.90 -12.64
N ALA A 35 -23.48 -20.78 -11.90
CA ALA A 35 -22.66 -20.36 -10.74
C ALA A 35 -21.47 -19.49 -11.17
N GLN A 36 -20.79 -19.87 -12.24
CA GLN A 36 -19.67 -19.09 -12.79
C GLN A 36 -20.11 -17.71 -13.30
N ALA A 37 -21.26 -17.66 -13.99
CA ALA A 37 -21.84 -16.40 -14.46
C ALA A 37 -22.19 -15.46 -13.29
N ARG A 38 -22.80 -16.00 -12.22
CA ARG A 38 -23.12 -15.24 -11.01
C ARG A 38 -21.86 -14.75 -10.27
N GLU A 39 -20.85 -15.59 -10.21
CA GLU A 39 -19.57 -15.20 -9.60
C GLU A 39 -18.92 -14.04 -10.36
N HIS A 40 -18.93 -14.11 -11.69
CA HIS A 40 -18.40 -13.03 -12.52
C HIS A 40 -19.19 -11.72 -12.35
N GLU A 41 -20.53 -11.81 -12.29
CA GLU A 41 -21.40 -10.64 -12.02
C GLU A 41 -21.15 -10.05 -10.64
N LEU A 42 -21.02 -10.89 -9.61
CA LEU A 42 -20.70 -10.45 -8.25
C LEU A 42 -19.35 -9.74 -8.16
N ARG A 43 -18.32 -10.28 -8.80
CA ARG A 43 -17.00 -9.64 -8.88
C ARG A 43 -17.05 -8.27 -9.55
N ALA A 44 -17.81 -8.17 -10.65
CA ALA A 44 -18.00 -6.90 -11.35
C ALA A 44 -18.74 -5.87 -10.48
N LYS A 45 -19.81 -6.27 -9.79
CA LYS A 45 -20.53 -5.41 -8.84
C LYS A 45 -19.69 -5.00 -7.65
N GLN A 46 -18.89 -5.90 -7.09
CA GLN A 46 -17.94 -5.58 -6.01
C GLN A 46 -16.90 -4.55 -6.47
N ALA A 47 -16.31 -4.72 -7.66
CA ALA A 47 -15.38 -3.75 -8.21
C ALA A 47 -16.03 -2.37 -8.40
N GLN A 48 -17.28 -2.34 -8.88
CA GLN A 48 -18.05 -1.11 -9.04
C GLN A 48 -18.37 -0.44 -7.69
N LEU A 49 -18.76 -1.21 -6.67
CA LEU A 49 -19.03 -0.69 -5.33
C LEU A 49 -17.76 -0.13 -4.69
N VAL A 50 -16.62 -0.81 -4.83
CA VAL A 50 -15.32 -0.30 -4.36
C VAL A 50 -14.98 1.03 -5.04
N GLN A 51 -15.24 1.15 -6.33
CA GLN A 51 -14.99 2.39 -7.07
C GLN A 51 -15.93 3.53 -6.63
N VAL A 52 -17.21 3.24 -6.40
CA VAL A 52 -18.18 4.22 -5.89
C VAL A 52 -17.82 4.64 -4.46
N ALA A 53 -17.48 3.71 -3.59
CA ALA A 53 -17.02 4.00 -2.24
C ALA A 53 -15.74 4.86 -2.25
N LYS A 54 -14.81 4.58 -3.16
CA LYS A 54 -13.59 5.37 -3.37
C LYS A 54 -13.90 6.79 -3.84
N LEU A 55 -14.85 6.95 -4.77
CA LEU A 55 -15.29 8.27 -5.24
C LEU A 55 -16.06 9.05 -4.18
N ALA A 56 -16.92 8.39 -3.39
CA ALA A 56 -17.61 9.00 -2.27
C ALA A 56 -16.62 9.47 -1.20
N SER A 57 -15.63 8.64 -0.88
CA SER A 57 -14.52 9.00 0.01
C SER A 57 -13.73 10.22 -0.52
N ILE A 58 -13.42 10.28 -1.83
CA ILE A 58 -12.79 11.47 -2.45
C ILE A 58 -13.70 12.70 -2.30
N GLY A 59 -15.02 12.57 -2.45
CA GLY A 59 -15.96 13.68 -2.30
C GLY A 59 -15.99 14.26 -0.88
N GLU A 60 -16.04 13.41 0.14
CA GLU A 60 -15.93 13.81 1.54
C GLU A 60 -14.55 14.43 1.86
N LEU A 61 -13.52 13.89 1.22
CA LEU A 61 -12.13 14.29 1.40
C LEU A 61 -11.74 15.55 0.63
N ALA A 62 -12.49 15.92 -0.43
CA ALA A 62 -12.15 17.10 -1.25
C ALA A 62 -12.02 18.38 -0.42
N SER A 63 -12.83 18.55 0.61
CA SER A 63 -12.75 19.69 1.54
C SER A 63 -11.49 19.63 2.40
N SER A 64 -11.17 18.46 2.96
CA SER A 64 -9.97 18.27 3.79
C SER A 64 -8.69 18.44 2.97
N VAL A 65 -8.66 17.85 1.79
CA VAL A 65 -7.53 17.97 0.85
C VAL A 65 -7.31 19.40 0.40
N ALA A 66 -8.40 20.13 0.06
CA ALA A 66 -8.30 21.54 -0.29
C ALA A 66 -7.72 22.35 0.88
N HIS A 67 -8.13 22.03 2.12
CA HIS A 67 -7.60 22.67 3.31
C HIS A 67 -6.11 22.34 3.52
N GLU A 68 -5.72 21.07 3.35
CA GLU A 68 -4.33 20.63 3.48
C GLU A 68 -3.41 21.17 2.38
N LEU A 69 -3.90 21.37 1.16
CA LEU A 69 -3.16 22.03 0.09
C LEU A 69 -3.05 23.54 0.29
N ASN A 70 -4.11 24.19 0.77
CA ASN A 70 -4.10 25.64 1.02
C ASN A 70 -3.11 26.02 2.14
N ASN A 71 -2.91 25.16 3.13
CA ASN A 71 -1.98 25.44 4.24
C ASN A 71 -0.52 25.65 3.75
N PRO A 72 0.14 24.72 3.05
CA PRO A 72 1.50 24.96 2.56
C PRO A 72 1.55 26.08 1.54
N LEU A 73 0.52 26.28 0.68
CA LEU A 73 0.50 27.35 -0.29
C LEU A 73 0.42 28.73 0.37
N ASN A 74 -0.41 28.89 1.41
CA ASN A 74 -0.49 30.12 2.19
C ASN A 74 0.84 30.40 2.92
N ASN A 75 1.48 29.37 3.46
CA ASN A 75 2.80 29.50 4.09
C ASN A 75 3.89 29.92 3.09
N VAL A 76 3.86 29.41 1.86
CA VAL A 76 4.75 29.88 0.78
C VAL A 76 4.51 31.36 0.51
N GLY A 77 3.24 31.78 0.37
CA GLY A 77 2.89 33.17 0.15
C GLY A 77 3.41 34.11 1.25
N LEU A 78 3.23 33.69 2.52
CA LEU A 78 3.72 34.45 3.69
C LEU A 78 5.26 34.55 3.70
N LEU A 79 5.97 33.44 3.50
CA LEU A 79 7.44 33.39 3.54
C LEU A 79 8.07 34.19 2.41
N VAL A 80 7.50 34.13 1.19
CA VAL A 80 7.93 34.93 0.04
C VAL A 80 7.59 36.40 0.25
N GLY A 81 6.38 36.70 0.82
CA GLY A 81 5.99 38.07 1.17
C GLY A 81 6.97 38.71 2.15
N ASN A 82 7.40 37.98 3.17
CA ASN A 82 8.40 38.46 4.13
C ASN A 82 9.75 38.77 3.45
N VAL A 83 10.17 37.96 2.50
CA VAL A 83 11.39 38.21 1.73
C VAL A 83 11.28 39.50 0.89
N LEU A 84 10.13 39.68 0.22
CA LEU A 84 9.87 40.89 -0.59
C LEU A 84 9.82 42.15 0.27
N ASP A 85 9.11 42.13 1.41
CA ASP A 85 9.05 43.25 2.35
C ASP A 85 10.45 43.58 2.90
N GLN A 86 11.19 42.60 3.32
CA GLN A 86 12.58 42.77 3.78
C GLN A 86 13.47 43.40 2.70
N ALA A 87 13.33 42.97 1.44
CA ALA A 87 14.09 43.52 0.32
C ALA A 87 13.75 44.95 -0.04
N GLN A 88 12.49 45.39 0.23
CA GLN A 88 12.02 46.75 -0.07
C GLN A 88 12.26 47.76 1.05
N ASN A 89 12.11 47.33 2.32
CA ASN A 89 11.99 48.23 3.45
C ASN A 89 13.21 48.14 4.40
N HIS A 90 14.12 47.18 4.24
CA HIS A 90 15.23 46.98 5.16
C HIS A 90 16.55 46.68 4.39
N PRO A 91 17.72 46.86 5.03
CA PRO A 91 18.98 46.41 4.49
C PRO A 91 18.90 44.90 4.23
N ILE A 92 19.41 44.45 3.07
CA ILE A 92 19.38 43.03 2.69
C ILE A 92 20.18 42.21 3.73
N ASP A 93 19.50 41.26 4.36
CA ASP A 93 20.10 40.23 5.24
C ASP A 93 20.07 38.87 4.50
N PRO A 94 21.17 38.47 3.82
CA PRO A 94 21.20 37.24 3.05
C PRO A 94 20.92 35.96 3.88
N PRO A 95 21.40 35.80 5.14
CA PRO A 95 21.06 34.66 5.98
C PRO A 95 19.55 34.53 6.25
N SER A 96 18.87 35.63 6.62
CA SER A 96 17.43 35.66 6.86
C SER A 96 16.63 35.35 5.60
N MET A 97 16.97 35.97 4.46
CA MET A 97 16.35 35.66 3.17
C MET A 97 16.50 34.19 2.80
N ARG A 98 17.69 33.61 2.94
CA ARG A 98 17.95 32.20 2.67
C ARG A 98 17.06 31.31 3.54
N LYS A 99 16.94 31.62 4.85
CA LYS A 99 16.08 30.87 5.77
C LYS A 99 14.63 30.84 5.31
N HIS A 100 14.06 32.01 4.95
CA HIS A 100 12.67 32.12 4.47
C HIS A 100 12.48 31.37 3.14
N LEU A 101 13.41 31.48 2.18
CA LEU A 101 13.31 30.79 0.91
C LEU A 101 13.45 29.28 1.05
N THR A 102 14.34 28.79 1.94
CA THR A 102 14.45 27.37 2.25
C THR A 102 13.15 26.83 2.84
N ALA A 103 12.59 27.54 3.82
CA ALA A 103 11.30 27.18 4.42
C ALA A 103 10.15 27.19 3.38
N ALA A 104 10.14 28.15 2.45
CA ALA A 104 9.16 28.19 1.37
C ALA A 104 9.30 26.97 0.44
N LEU A 105 10.52 26.55 0.10
CA LEU A 105 10.78 25.38 -0.71
C LEU A 105 10.32 24.09 -0.02
N GLU A 106 10.48 23.97 1.28
CA GLU A 106 9.94 22.86 2.08
C GLU A 106 8.40 22.78 1.99
N GLN A 107 7.71 23.94 2.03
CA GLN A 107 6.25 23.96 1.87
C GLN A 107 5.81 23.55 0.45
N VAL A 108 6.56 23.96 -0.58
CA VAL A 108 6.30 23.49 -1.97
C VAL A 108 6.45 21.97 -2.08
N ASN A 109 7.49 21.41 -1.47
CA ASN A 109 7.70 19.95 -1.46
C ASN A 109 6.57 19.21 -0.74
N LYS A 110 6.04 19.78 0.38
CA LYS A 110 4.85 19.23 1.06
C LYS A 110 3.62 19.24 0.16
N ALA A 111 3.34 20.35 -0.51
CA ALA A 111 2.21 20.42 -1.45
C ALA A 111 2.35 19.42 -2.59
N ALA A 112 3.55 19.27 -3.16
CA ALA A 112 3.84 18.28 -4.20
C ALA A 112 3.62 16.84 -3.71
N ALA A 113 4.00 16.50 -2.48
CA ALA A 113 3.76 15.20 -1.87
C ALA A 113 2.25 14.91 -1.72
N ILE A 114 1.44 15.88 -1.25
CA ILE A 114 -0.02 15.75 -1.13
C ILE A 114 -0.64 15.50 -2.52
N ILE A 115 -0.24 16.26 -3.54
CA ILE A 115 -0.72 16.07 -4.92
C ILE A 115 -0.31 14.70 -5.47
N GLY A 116 0.92 14.25 -5.18
CA GLY A 116 1.43 12.92 -5.55
C GLY A 116 0.57 11.79 -4.95
N HIS A 117 0.27 11.88 -3.66
CA HIS A 117 -0.60 10.94 -2.95
C HIS A 117 -2.02 10.90 -3.54
N LEU A 118 -2.62 12.08 -3.79
CA LEU A 118 -3.93 12.18 -4.43
C LEU A 118 -3.95 11.57 -5.82
N ARG A 119 -2.94 11.86 -6.63
CA ARG A 119 -2.83 11.32 -7.98
C ARG A 119 -2.74 9.80 -7.97
N THR A 120 -2.01 9.22 -7.03
CA THR A 120 -1.91 7.76 -6.87
C THR A 120 -3.24 7.17 -6.39
N PHE A 121 -3.91 7.82 -5.45
CA PHE A 121 -5.23 7.41 -4.96
C PHE A 121 -6.32 7.50 -6.07
N ALA A 122 -6.29 8.56 -6.89
CA ALA A 122 -7.25 8.78 -7.96
C ALA A 122 -6.97 7.92 -9.21
N ARG A 123 -5.70 7.52 -9.43
CA ARG A 123 -5.28 6.84 -10.65
C ARG A 123 -5.64 5.36 -10.59
N THR A 124 -6.74 5.01 -11.21
CA THR A 124 -7.14 3.64 -11.56
C THR A 124 -6.44 3.13 -12.83
N ALA A 125 -5.42 3.81 -13.33
CA ALA A 125 -4.70 3.35 -14.51
C ALA A 125 -3.90 2.10 -14.17
N SER A 126 -4.49 0.98 -14.47
CA SER A 126 -3.91 -0.34 -14.39
C SER A 126 -2.78 -0.47 -15.42
N THR A 127 -1.56 -0.23 -14.97
CA THR A 127 -0.45 -0.93 -15.59
C THR A 127 -0.71 -2.41 -15.29
N PRO A 128 -0.74 -3.31 -16.27
CA PRO A 128 -0.96 -4.72 -16.01
C PRO A 128 0.09 -5.20 -14.99
N PRO A 129 -0.30 -6.09 -14.04
CA PRO A 129 0.65 -6.63 -13.09
C PRO A 129 1.74 -7.40 -13.83
N GLU A 130 2.98 -7.15 -13.46
CA GLU A 130 4.17 -7.77 -14.03
C GLU A 130 5.01 -8.46 -12.94
N PRO A 131 5.93 -9.37 -13.31
CA PRO A 131 6.89 -9.91 -12.35
C PRO A 131 7.79 -8.80 -11.80
N VAL A 132 7.79 -8.62 -10.48
CA VAL A 132 8.53 -7.57 -9.76
C VAL A 132 9.49 -8.21 -8.76
N ASP A 133 10.77 -7.90 -8.87
CA ASP A 133 11.78 -8.20 -7.85
C ASP A 133 11.60 -7.23 -6.68
N VAL A 134 11.16 -7.76 -5.54
CA VAL A 134 10.84 -6.96 -4.35
C VAL A 134 12.09 -6.35 -3.73
N HIS A 135 13.22 -7.04 -3.75
CA HIS A 135 14.48 -6.50 -3.21
C HIS A 135 14.98 -5.31 -4.04
N ARG A 136 14.78 -5.36 -5.35
CA ARG A 136 15.08 -4.21 -6.23
C ARG A 136 14.20 -3.01 -5.89
N VAL A 137 12.90 -3.23 -5.64
CA VAL A 137 11.97 -2.18 -5.21
C VAL A 137 12.41 -1.56 -3.89
N ILE A 138 12.77 -2.38 -2.90
CA ILE A 138 13.27 -1.89 -1.59
C ILE A 138 14.54 -1.04 -1.78
N ARG A 139 15.51 -1.51 -2.56
CA ARG A 139 16.75 -0.76 -2.82
C ARG A 139 16.47 0.57 -3.52
N SER A 140 15.52 0.60 -4.46
CA SER A 140 15.06 1.83 -5.13
C SER A 140 14.45 2.80 -4.12
N ALA A 141 13.52 2.34 -3.27
CA ALA A 141 12.92 3.15 -2.22
C ALA A 141 13.97 3.73 -1.26
N ILE A 142 14.93 2.92 -0.82
CA ILE A 142 16.04 3.36 0.03
C ILE A 142 16.82 4.49 -0.65
N SER A 143 17.19 4.34 -1.93
CA SER A 143 17.99 5.33 -2.64
C SER A 143 17.35 6.73 -2.68
N LEU A 144 16.01 6.79 -2.66
CA LEU A 144 15.25 8.04 -2.66
C LEU A 144 15.25 8.75 -1.30
N VAL A 145 15.38 7.99 -0.19
CA VAL A 145 15.31 8.55 1.18
C VAL A 145 16.66 8.58 1.88
N GLU A 146 17.68 7.94 1.32
CA GLU A 146 18.99 7.74 1.95
C GLU A 146 19.68 9.05 2.36
N ALA A 147 19.60 10.07 1.50
CA ALA A 147 20.19 11.38 1.80
C ALA A 147 19.53 12.02 3.03
N GLN A 148 18.21 11.88 3.18
CA GLN A 148 17.47 12.39 4.32
C GLN A 148 17.78 11.61 5.60
N LEU A 149 17.84 10.27 5.54
CA LEU A 149 18.20 9.42 6.67
C LEU A 149 19.62 9.76 7.19
N ARG A 150 20.59 9.90 6.28
CA ARG A 150 21.97 10.29 6.62
C ARG A 150 22.03 11.69 7.24
N HIS A 151 21.28 12.66 6.71
CA HIS A 151 21.25 14.02 7.26
C HIS A 151 20.80 14.07 8.72
N HIS A 152 19.86 13.17 9.10
CA HIS A 152 19.34 13.07 10.46
C HIS A 152 20.06 12.02 11.34
N ASN A 153 21.21 11.48 10.86
CA ASN A 153 22.02 10.46 11.55
C ASN A 153 21.20 9.20 11.89
N VAL A 154 20.36 8.76 10.99
CA VAL A 154 19.60 7.50 11.12
C VAL A 154 20.42 6.35 10.55
N GLU A 155 20.70 5.35 11.37
CA GLU A 155 21.36 4.10 10.95
C GLU A 155 20.34 3.22 10.20
N LEU A 156 20.66 2.84 8.96
CA LEU A 156 19.85 1.91 8.16
C LEU A 156 20.54 0.55 8.10
N VAL A 157 19.86 -0.48 8.61
CA VAL A 157 20.32 -1.87 8.57
C VAL A 157 19.48 -2.63 7.54
N LEU A 158 20.13 -3.37 6.65
CA LEU A 158 19.48 -4.14 5.60
C LEU A 158 19.87 -5.61 5.71
N ASP A 159 18.91 -6.48 6.03
CA ASP A 159 19.08 -7.92 6.13
C ASP A 159 18.06 -8.61 5.23
N LEU A 160 18.40 -8.72 3.95
CA LEU A 160 17.56 -9.31 2.93
C LEU A 160 17.94 -10.77 2.68
N SER A 161 16.93 -11.62 2.52
CA SER A 161 17.13 -13.01 2.10
C SER A 161 18.04 -13.12 0.87
N PRO A 162 18.88 -14.15 0.76
CA PRO A 162 19.77 -14.33 -0.38
C PRO A 162 19.02 -14.60 -1.70
N ASN A 163 17.75 -15.01 -1.62
CA ASN A 163 16.91 -15.25 -2.80
C ASN A 163 16.08 -13.98 -3.06
N ASP A 164 16.18 -13.43 -4.28
CA ASP A 164 15.39 -12.29 -4.70
C ASP A 164 13.93 -12.73 -4.96
N PRO A 165 12.96 -12.37 -4.09
CA PRO A 165 11.58 -12.79 -4.26
C PRO A 165 10.91 -12.00 -5.38
N VAL A 166 10.28 -12.72 -6.30
CA VAL A 166 9.47 -12.14 -7.37
C VAL A 166 8.00 -12.24 -7.01
N VAL A 167 7.29 -11.13 -7.07
CA VAL A 167 5.83 -11.05 -6.89
C VAL A 167 5.18 -10.56 -8.18
N ILE A 168 3.89 -10.82 -8.37
CA ILE A 168 3.15 -10.25 -9.48
C ILE A 168 2.51 -8.95 -9.02
N GLY A 169 2.89 -7.83 -9.65
CA GLY A 169 2.40 -6.54 -9.19
C GLY A 169 2.90 -5.34 -9.99
N ASN A 170 2.84 -4.17 -9.36
CA ASN A 170 3.31 -2.91 -9.90
C ASN A 170 4.49 -2.38 -9.07
N ALA A 171 5.67 -2.34 -9.66
CA ALA A 171 6.90 -1.91 -8.99
C ALA A 171 6.79 -0.51 -8.38
N ILE A 172 6.19 0.45 -9.10
CA ILE A 172 6.06 1.84 -8.65
C ILE A 172 5.14 1.94 -7.42
N LYS A 173 4.03 1.19 -7.40
CA LYS A 173 3.13 1.15 -6.25
C LYS A 173 3.80 0.52 -5.03
N LEU A 174 4.52 -0.58 -5.22
CA LEU A 174 5.26 -1.23 -4.12
C LEU A 174 6.39 -0.34 -3.61
N GLU A 175 7.12 0.35 -4.48
CA GLU A 175 8.14 1.34 -4.10
C GLU A 175 7.55 2.43 -3.21
N GLN A 176 6.38 2.94 -3.55
CA GLN A 176 5.67 3.93 -2.75
C GLN A 176 5.33 3.41 -1.34
N VAL A 177 4.94 2.13 -1.20
CA VAL A 177 4.72 1.52 0.13
C VAL A 177 5.98 1.62 0.97
N PHE A 178 7.14 1.21 0.44
CA PHE A 178 8.39 1.23 1.19
C PHE A 178 8.87 2.65 1.50
N ILE A 179 8.70 3.60 0.57
CA ILE A 179 8.98 5.02 0.85
C ILE A 179 8.13 5.52 2.02
N ASN A 180 6.82 5.25 2.02
CA ASN A 180 5.92 5.66 3.09
C ASN A 180 6.32 5.04 4.45
N LEU A 181 6.66 3.74 4.49
CA LEU A 181 7.08 3.07 5.71
C LEU A 181 8.41 3.62 6.22
N LEU A 182 9.39 3.84 5.33
CA LEU A 182 10.68 4.42 5.68
C LEU A 182 10.55 5.86 6.21
N MET A 183 9.70 6.67 5.60
CA MET A 183 9.45 8.04 6.07
C MET A 183 8.73 8.07 7.42
N ASN A 184 7.78 7.14 7.65
CA ASN A 184 7.15 7.01 8.96
C ASN A 184 8.14 6.57 10.04
N ALA A 185 9.01 5.61 9.73
CA ALA A 185 10.09 5.17 10.61
C ALA A 185 11.08 6.32 10.91
N HIS A 186 11.47 7.09 9.90
CA HIS A 186 12.31 8.28 10.06
C HIS A 186 11.70 9.27 11.05
N ASP A 187 10.42 9.61 10.88
CA ASP A 187 9.73 10.56 11.75
C ASP A 187 9.62 10.01 13.20
N ALA A 188 9.39 8.70 13.34
CA ALA A 188 9.31 8.05 14.65
C ALA A 188 10.64 8.09 15.42
N VAL A 189 11.78 8.01 14.72
CA VAL A 189 13.11 8.05 15.35
C VAL A 189 13.68 9.47 15.51
N GLU A 190 13.00 10.51 15.03
CA GLU A 190 13.51 11.88 15.08
C GLU A 190 13.85 12.33 16.51
N ARG A 191 13.05 11.91 17.50
CA ARG A 191 13.13 12.35 18.90
C ARG A 191 13.79 11.35 19.84
N VAL A 192 14.35 10.26 19.33
CA VAL A 192 15.05 9.26 20.16
C VAL A 192 16.56 9.35 19.98
N VAL A 193 17.31 8.81 20.94
CA VAL A 193 18.77 8.82 20.92
C VAL A 193 19.33 7.76 19.97
N ASP A 194 18.80 6.53 20.04
CA ASP A 194 19.16 5.42 19.14
C ASP A 194 18.26 5.46 17.91
N LYS A 195 18.75 6.08 16.84
CA LYS A 195 18.02 6.27 15.59
C LYS A 195 18.35 5.16 14.60
N ARG A 196 17.60 4.07 14.64
CA ARG A 196 17.84 2.92 13.76
C ARG A 196 16.56 2.51 13.03
N ILE A 197 16.75 2.19 11.76
CA ILE A 197 15.72 1.56 10.92
C ILE A 197 16.30 0.27 10.35
N ALA A 198 15.59 -0.85 10.49
CA ALA A 198 16.01 -2.14 9.96
C ALA A 198 14.97 -2.65 8.98
N ILE A 199 15.42 -3.12 7.81
CA ILE A 199 14.58 -3.80 6.83
C ILE A 199 15.04 -5.24 6.74
N THR A 200 14.12 -6.18 6.92
CA THR A 200 14.40 -7.60 6.76
C THR A 200 13.47 -8.24 5.74
N SER A 201 13.90 -9.31 5.10
CA SER A 201 13.04 -10.12 4.26
C SER A 201 13.21 -11.60 4.57
N THR A 202 12.07 -12.32 4.62
CA THR A 202 12.03 -13.77 4.78
C THR A 202 11.19 -14.38 3.66
N VAL A 203 11.79 -15.22 2.83
CA VAL A 203 11.09 -15.90 1.75
C VAL A 203 10.54 -17.23 2.24
N ARG A 204 9.24 -17.44 2.07
CA ARG A 204 8.53 -18.70 2.34
C ARG A 204 8.08 -19.34 1.02
N MET A 205 7.56 -20.58 1.08
CA MET A 205 7.12 -21.29 -0.14
C MET A 205 6.05 -20.54 -0.95
N SER A 206 5.12 -19.85 -0.28
CA SER A 206 3.96 -19.22 -0.92
C SER A 206 3.93 -17.70 -0.80
N HIS A 207 4.83 -17.11 -0.01
CA HIS A 207 4.85 -15.67 0.24
C HIS A 207 6.24 -15.19 0.64
N VAL A 208 6.47 -13.90 0.48
CA VAL A 208 7.59 -13.17 1.08
C VAL A 208 7.06 -12.28 2.20
N GLU A 209 7.73 -12.33 3.33
CA GLU A 209 7.51 -11.44 4.47
C GLU A 209 8.62 -10.40 4.51
N LEU A 210 8.23 -9.13 4.58
CA LEU A 210 9.11 -7.97 4.57
C LEU A 210 8.81 -7.15 5.81
N SER A 211 9.80 -6.89 6.65
CA SER A 211 9.59 -6.04 7.83
C SER A 211 10.38 -4.75 7.74
N VAL A 212 9.75 -3.66 8.17
CA VAL A 212 10.39 -2.36 8.39
C VAL A 212 10.24 -2.05 9.87
N ARG A 213 11.35 -2.10 10.61
CA ARG A 213 11.41 -1.87 12.05
C ARG A 213 12.14 -0.57 12.35
N ASP A 214 11.60 0.22 13.25
CA ASP A 214 12.24 1.40 13.81
C ASP A 214 12.46 1.26 15.33
N THR A 215 13.35 2.07 15.86
CA THR A 215 13.62 2.22 17.31
C THR A 215 12.93 3.46 17.89
N GLY A 216 11.87 3.94 17.23
CA GLY A 216 11.23 5.21 17.55
C GLY A 216 10.32 5.18 18.77
N VAL A 217 9.45 6.16 18.84
CA VAL A 217 8.53 6.38 19.97
C VAL A 217 7.47 5.29 20.12
N GLY A 218 7.26 4.45 19.10
CA GLY A 218 6.24 3.42 19.06
C GLY A 218 4.82 3.98 18.89
N ILE A 219 3.84 3.07 18.82
CA ILE A 219 2.43 3.37 18.58
C ILE A 219 1.63 2.81 19.76
N PRO A 220 0.81 3.64 20.42
CA PRO A 220 -0.09 3.18 21.46
C PRO A 220 -1.10 2.13 20.98
N PRO A 221 -1.45 1.11 21.80
CA PRO A 221 -2.37 0.03 21.41
C PRO A 221 -3.72 0.53 20.89
N GLU A 222 -4.25 1.62 21.47
CA GLU A 222 -5.52 2.24 21.06
C GLU A 222 -5.51 2.74 19.60
N HIS A 223 -4.32 2.96 19.02
CA HIS A 223 -4.18 3.43 17.64
C HIS A 223 -3.98 2.30 16.62
N HIS A 224 -3.66 1.08 17.06
CA HIS A 224 -3.37 -0.02 16.13
C HIS A 224 -4.53 -0.34 15.18
N ALA A 225 -5.78 -0.15 15.63
CA ALA A 225 -6.96 -0.41 14.81
C ALA A 225 -7.19 0.68 13.73
N CYS A 226 -6.74 1.91 13.97
CA CYS A 226 -7.05 3.07 13.12
C CYS A 226 -5.84 3.66 12.38
N ILE A 227 -4.62 3.16 12.60
CA ILE A 227 -3.45 3.71 11.87
C ILE A 227 -3.51 3.56 10.35
N PHE A 228 -4.33 2.63 9.84
CA PHE A 228 -4.57 2.45 8.42
C PHE A 228 -5.82 3.19 7.91
N ASP A 229 -6.54 3.88 8.78
CA ASP A 229 -7.67 4.72 8.37
C ASP A 229 -7.17 5.96 7.65
N PRO A 230 -7.83 6.40 6.58
CA PRO A 230 -7.48 7.63 5.90
C PRO A 230 -7.51 8.83 6.86
N PHE A 231 -6.49 9.70 6.75
CA PHE A 231 -6.30 10.92 7.57
C PHE A 231 -6.01 10.70 9.06
N PHE A 232 -5.94 9.48 9.53
CA PHE A 232 -5.47 9.23 10.89
C PHE A 232 -4.00 9.64 11.01
N THR A 233 -3.70 10.53 11.95
CA THR A 233 -2.35 10.98 12.25
C THR A 233 -2.24 11.41 13.71
N THR A 234 -1.14 11.04 14.35
CA THR A 234 -0.75 11.52 15.69
C THR A 234 0.26 12.68 15.62
N LYS A 235 0.64 13.09 14.40
CA LYS A 235 1.57 14.20 14.17
C LYS A 235 0.86 15.53 14.34
N GLU A 236 1.62 16.58 14.67
CA GLU A 236 1.11 17.94 14.77
C GLU A 236 0.44 18.38 13.47
N VAL A 237 -0.55 19.25 13.58
CA VAL A 237 -1.28 19.78 12.42
C VAL A 237 -0.30 20.34 11.38
N GLY A 238 -0.41 19.85 10.15
CA GLY A 238 0.45 20.21 9.02
C GLY A 238 1.78 19.44 8.90
N LYS A 239 2.07 18.52 9.82
CA LYS A 239 3.28 17.64 9.73
C LYS A 239 2.98 16.23 9.22
N GLY A 240 1.73 15.81 9.21
CA GLY A 240 1.30 14.51 8.68
C GLY A 240 0.00 14.63 7.91
N THR A 241 -0.10 13.98 6.76
CA THR A 241 -1.34 13.93 5.95
C THR A 241 -2.29 12.82 6.39
N GLY A 242 -1.82 11.87 7.20
CA GLY A 242 -2.58 10.67 7.57
C GLY A 242 -2.93 9.74 6.39
N LEU A 243 -2.41 10.00 5.19
CA LEU A 243 -2.73 9.23 3.98
C LEU A 243 -1.71 8.13 3.67
N GLY A 244 -0.48 8.22 4.17
CA GLY A 244 0.60 7.31 3.80
C GLY A 244 0.29 5.84 4.10
N LEU A 245 -0.12 5.53 5.32
CA LEU A 245 -0.41 4.15 5.74
C LEU A 245 -1.68 3.60 5.10
N SER A 246 -2.74 4.40 4.94
CA SER A 246 -3.97 3.97 4.26
C SER A 246 -3.73 3.66 2.78
N ILE A 247 -2.90 4.45 2.09
CA ILE A 247 -2.47 4.18 0.72
C ILE A 247 -1.64 2.89 0.66
N SER A 248 -0.70 2.72 1.60
CA SER A 248 0.12 1.51 1.69
C SER A 248 -0.74 0.27 1.88
N TYR A 249 -1.72 0.32 2.78
CA TYR A 249 -2.70 -0.74 2.99
C TYR A 249 -3.45 -1.10 1.71
N GLY A 250 -4.01 -0.09 1.01
CA GLY A 250 -4.72 -0.30 -0.26
C GLY A 250 -3.85 -0.93 -1.35
N ILE A 251 -2.61 -0.47 -1.48
CA ILE A 251 -1.65 -1.02 -2.44
C ILE A 251 -1.34 -2.49 -2.13
N ILE A 252 -1.06 -2.82 -0.87
CA ILE A 252 -0.75 -4.20 -0.47
C ILE A 252 -1.95 -5.13 -0.69
N GLN A 253 -3.18 -4.68 -0.39
CA GLN A 253 -4.40 -5.44 -0.68
C GLN A 253 -4.60 -5.67 -2.20
N GLU A 254 -4.33 -4.68 -3.05
CA GLU A 254 -4.37 -4.82 -4.52
C GLU A 254 -3.37 -5.88 -5.04
N HIS A 255 -2.28 -6.13 -4.29
CA HIS A 255 -1.29 -7.16 -4.58
C HIS A 255 -1.59 -8.52 -3.93
N GLY A 256 -2.78 -8.69 -3.33
CA GLY A 256 -3.18 -9.92 -2.64
C GLY A 256 -2.38 -10.19 -1.35
N GLY A 257 -1.73 -9.17 -0.82
CA GLY A 257 -0.91 -9.24 0.39
C GLY A 257 -1.63 -8.73 1.64
N THR A 258 -0.90 -8.70 2.74
CA THR A 258 -1.34 -8.12 4.03
C THR A 258 -0.27 -7.20 4.60
N ILE A 259 -0.68 -6.19 5.34
CA ILE A 259 0.20 -5.33 6.14
C ILE A 259 -0.33 -5.28 7.57
N VAL A 260 0.55 -5.53 8.53
CA VAL A 260 0.24 -5.48 9.97
C VAL A 260 1.30 -4.68 10.70
N VAL A 261 1.01 -4.27 11.94
CA VAL A 261 1.94 -3.54 12.79
C VAL A 261 2.07 -4.25 14.14
N GLU A 262 3.32 -4.34 14.62
CA GLU A 262 3.68 -4.72 15.98
C GLU A 262 4.40 -3.54 16.61
N SER A 263 3.87 -3.00 17.70
CA SER A 263 4.46 -1.82 18.32
C SER A 263 4.10 -1.72 19.79
N GLU A 264 5.06 -1.21 20.58
CA GLU A 264 4.86 -0.83 21.98
C GLU A 264 5.41 0.60 22.16
N PRO A 265 4.73 1.46 22.96
CA PRO A 265 5.23 2.80 23.27
C PRO A 265 6.65 2.74 23.84
N GLY A 266 7.55 3.54 23.26
CA GLY A 266 8.96 3.63 23.67
C GLY A 266 9.86 2.51 23.18
N ARG A 267 9.35 1.55 22.38
CA ARG A 267 10.14 0.42 21.83
C ARG A 267 10.18 0.39 20.31
N GLY A 268 9.60 1.41 19.67
CA GLY A 268 9.49 1.50 18.22
C GLY A 268 8.33 0.71 17.65
N ALA A 269 8.30 0.61 16.33
CA ALA A 269 7.29 -0.13 15.59
C ALA A 269 7.94 -1.06 14.56
N THR A 270 7.24 -2.13 14.22
CA THR A 270 7.58 -3.05 13.14
C THR A 270 6.37 -3.19 12.23
N PHE A 271 6.48 -2.69 11.01
CA PHE A 271 5.48 -2.93 9.97
C PHE A 271 5.87 -4.18 9.19
N ILE A 272 4.96 -5.15 9.12
CA ILE A 272 5.18 -6.43 8.45
C ILE A 272 4.27 -6.48 7.23
N VAL A 273 4.87 -6.58 6.05
CA VAL A 273 4.21 -6.71 4.75
C VAL A 273 4.39 -8.13 4.25
N THR A 274 3.29 -8.81 3.94
CA THR A 274 3.31 -10.16 3.34
C THR A 274 2.76 -10.08 1.93
N LEU A 275 3.52 -10.58 0.94
CA LEU A 275 3.11 -10.60 -0.47
C LEU A 275 3.16 -12.04 -1.00
N PRO A 276 2.17 -12.47 -1.81
CA PRO A 276 2.18 -13.79 -2.41
C PRO A 276 3.30 -13.91 -3.46
N VAL A 277 4.03 -15.01 -3.41
CA VAL A 277 5.02 -15.38 -4.43
C VAL A 277 4.38 -16.39 -5.37
N PRO A 278 4.41 -16.16 -6.70
CA PRO A 278 3.88 -17.13 -7.64
C PRO A 278 4.61 -18.47 -7.50
N HIS A 279 3.84 -19.55 -7.44
CA HIS A 279 4.42 -20.91 -7.50
C HIS A 279 5.10 -21.07 -8.87
N ILE A 280 6.41 -20.91 -8.90
CA ILE A 280 7.19 -21.40 -10.06
C ILE A 280 7.26 -22.91 -9.87
N ALA A 281 6.39 -23.65 -10.55
CA ALA A 281 6.58 -25.09 -10.71
C ALA A 281 7.99 -25.26 -11.32
N LYS A 282 8.92 -25.82 -10.55
CA LYS A 282 10.22 -26.20 -11.08
C LYS A 282 9.94 -27.26 -12.17
N SER A 283 10.13 -26.86 -13.43
CA SER A 283 10.17 -27.77 -14.59
C SER A 283 11.39 -28.65 -14.49
#